data_e12160fc8b71d8ce891cb0dc804f79b9
#
_entry.id   e12160fc8b71d8ce891cb0dc804f79b9
#
_cell.length_a   1.000
_cell.length_b   1.000
_cell.length_c   1.000
_cell.angle_alpha   90.00
_cell.angle_beta   90.00
_cell.angle_gamma   90.00
#
_symmetry.space_group_name_H-M   'P 1'
#
loop_
_entity.id
_entity.type
_entity.pdbx_description
1 polymer ?
#
loop_
_entity_poly.entity_id
_entity_poly.type
_entity_poly.pdbx_seq_one_letter_code
_entity_poly.pdbx_strand_id
1 'polypeptide(L)'
;GKYVVSPEVLARDLDALRARGCETVTVRDLIAYTRDGAPLPAKPVMLTFDDGYYNNYVYAYPLLRQRGMRAVVSIIGSQTALFTDNGEENAYWSHLRAERLRETEDVFEIQNHSWNLHEYGERRGCLRRSGEDEVRYAKLLYEDTEQTQQLIEEIGLPAPECYTYPFGACSEESERILREMGFLCTLGCEEHINTVTRDPESLY
;
A
#
# COMPACT_ATOMS: atom_id res chain seq x y z
N GLY A 1 -17.15 9.80 -5.08
CA GLY A 1 -16.21 9.93 -6.19
C GLY A 1 -15.78 8.56 -6.70
N LYS A 2 -15.04 8.48 -7.80
CA LYS A 2 -14.63 7.20 -8.45
C LYS A 2 -13.82 6.29 -7.51
N TYR A 3 -13.10 6.87 -6.56
CA TYR A 3 -12.16 6.16 -5.68
C TYR A 3 -12.60 6.11 -4.20
N VAL A 4 -13.85 6.44 -3.91
CA VAL A 4 -14.39 6.46 -2.55
C VAL A 4 -15.61 5.58 -2.46
N VAL A 5 -15.61 4.67 -1.50
CA VAL A 5 -16.69 3.73 -1.21
C VAL A 5 -17.30 4.09 0.15
N SER A 6 -18.64 4.08 0.28
CA SER A 6 -19.26 4.29 1.58
C SER A 6 -19.07 3.06 2.49
N PRO A 7 -19.08 3.24 3.83
CA PRO A 7 -18.96 2.11 4.75
C PRO A 7 -19.99 1.01 4.52
N GLU A 8 -21.23 1.38 4.16
CA GLU A 8 -22.32 0.42 3.89
C GLU A 8 -22.04 -0.39 2.60
N VAL A 9 -21.50 0.26 1.58
CA VAL A 9 -21.10 -0.43 0.33
C VAL A 9 -19.93 -1.35 0.61
N LEU A 10 -18.91 -0.89 1.34
CA LEU A 10 -17.77 -1.71 1.74
C LEU A 10 -18.24 -2.94 2.53
N ALA A 11 -19.10 -2.76 3.55
CA ALA A 11 -19.61 -3.86 4.35
C ALA A 11 -20.33 -4.92 3.50
N ARG A 12 -21.19 -4.48 2.59
CA ARG A 12 -21.91 -5.37 1.65
C ARG A 12 -20.94 -6.13 0.74
N ASP A 13 -19.92 -5.45 0.22
CA ASP A 13 -18.96 -6.05 -0.70
C ASP A 13 -18.07 -7.07 0.01
N LEU A 14 -17.65 -6.80 1.26
CA LEU A 14 -16.94 -7.76 2.12
C LEU A 14 -17.80 -9.00 2.41
N ASP A 15 -19.10 -8.82 2.72
CA ASP A 15 -20.01 -9.94 2.91
C ASP A 15 -20.21 -10.76 1.64
N ALA A 16 -20.24 -10.11 0.48
CA ALA A 16 -20.34 -10.78 -0.82
C ALA A 16 -19.08 -11.60 -1.16
N LEU A 17 -17.88 -11.10 -0.85
CA LEU A 17 -16.63 -11.84 -1.01
C LEU A 17 -16.64 -13.10 -0.12
N ARG A 18 -17.00 -12.93 1.15
CA ARG A 18 -17.08 -14.03 2.11
C ARG A 18 -18.10 -15.09 1.69
N ALA A 19 -19.29 -14.67 1.23
CA ALA A 19 -20.32 -15.58 0.73
C ALA A 19 -19.88 -16.40 -0.50
N ARG A 20 -18.95 -15.86 -1.29
CA ARG A 20 -18.32 -16.57 -2.42
C ARG A 20 -17.14 -17.48 -2.01
N GLY A 21 -16.81 -17.54 -0.72
CA GLY A 21 -15.69 -18.31 -0.19
C GLY A 21 -14.33 -17.69 -0.54
N CYS A 22 -14.26 -16.37 -0.76
CA CYS A 22 -13.00 -15.68 -0.89
C CYS A 22 -12.35 -15.49 0.48
N GLU A 23 -11.03 -15.63 0.53
CA GLU A 23 -10.22 -15.40 1.72
C GLU A 23 -9.20 -14.29 1.44
N THR A 24 -9.05 -13.35 2.38
CA THR A 24 -8.13 -12.24 2.21
C THR A 24 -6.68 -12.67 2.38
N VAL A 25 -5.82 -12.19 1.49
CA VAL A 25 -4.37 -12.35 1.54
C VAL A 25 -3.70 -10.97 1.57
N THR A 26 -2.45 -10.93 2.03
CA THR A 26 -1.63 -9.74 2.08
C THR A 26 -0.42 -9.87 1.15
N VAL A 27 0.41 -8.85 1.07
CA VAL A 27 1.67 -8.88 0.30
C VAL A 27 2.58 -10.01 0.80
N ARG A 28 2.69 -10.19 2.13
CA ARG A 28 3.51 -11.27 2.71
C ARG A 28 3.04 -12.65 2.32
N ASP A 29 1.73 -12.86 2.24
CA ASP A 29 1.18 -14.14 1.78
C ASP A 29 1.58 -14.42 0.33
N LEU A 30 1.56 -13.39 -0.54
CA LEU A 30 2.00 -13.50 -1.93
C LEU A 30 3.50 -13.75 -2.05
N ILE A 31 4.32 -13.04 -1.26
CA ILE A 31 5.78 -13.26 -1.21
C ILE A 31 6.09 -14.69 -0.74
N ALA A 32 5.45 -15.13 0.35
CA ALA A 32 5.62 -16.51 0.84
C ALA A 32 5.16 -17.55 -0.19
N TYR A 33 4.09 -17.27 -0.94
CA TYR A 33 3.65 -18.15 -2.02
C TYR A 33 4.68 -18.26 -3.14
N THR A 34 5.23 -17.14 -3.59
CA THR A 34 6.16 -17.13 -4.74
C THR A 34 7.56 -17.61 -4.38
N ARG A 35 8.06 -17.28 -3.19
CA ARG A 35 9.45 -17.52 -2.77
C ARG A 35 9.63 -18.78 -1.92
N ASP A 36 8.70 -19.02 -0.98
CA ASP A 36 8.84 -20.09 0.01
C ASP A 36 7.95 -21.31 -0.29
N GLY A 37 7.14 -21.24 -1.33
CA GLY A 37 6.24 -22.29 -1.71
C GLY A 37 5.00 -22.45 -0.81
N ALA A 38 4.73 -21.47 0.07
CA ALA A 38 3.52 -21.46 0.90
C ALA A 38 2.24 -21.56 0.04
N PRO A 39 1.19 -22.26 0.50
CA PRO A 39 -0.06 -22.31 -0.24
C PRO A 39 -0.85 -20.99 -0.09
N LEU A 40 -1.56 -20.60 -1.14
CA LEU A 40 -2.63 -19.62 -1.05
C LEU A 40 -3.99 -20.30 -0.86
N PRO A 41 -4.98 -19.62 -0.29
CA PRO A 41 -6.35 -20.12 -0.24
C PRO A 41 -6.91 -20.36 -1.66
N ALA A 42 -7.97 -21.14 -1.77
CA ALA A 42 -8.54 -21.52 -3.07
C ALA A 42 -9.08 -20.32 -3.88
N LYS A 43 -9.50 -19.27 -3.20
CA LYS A 43 -10.00 -18.02 -3.79
C LYS A 43 -9.39 -16.82 -3.08
N PRO A 44 -8.10 -16.56 -3.31
CA PRO A 44 -7.42 -15.45 -2.65
C PRO A 44 -7.93 -14.10 -3.19
N VAL A 45 -8.10 -13.14 -2.31
CA VAL A 45 -8.38 -11.75 -2.66
C VAL A 45 -7.50 -10.84 -1.81
N MET A 46 -6.77 -9.92 -2.43
CA MET A 46 -6.04 -8.88 -1.71
C MET A 46 -6.86 -7.60 -1.75
N LEU A 47 -7.17 -7.07 -0.56
CA LEU A 47 -7.84 -5.78 -0.40
C LEU A 47 -6.77 -4.73 -0.15
N THR A 48 -6.79 -3.65 -0.92
CA THR A 48 -5.81 -2.57 -0.81
C THR A 48 -6.48 -1.24 -0.55
N PHE A 49 -5.87 -0.41 0.29
CA PHE A 49 -6.24 0.97 0.54
C PHE A 49 -5.00 1.84 0.37
N ASP A 50 -5.09 2.82 -0.49
CA ASP A 50 -4.00 3.75 -0.74
C ASP A 50 -4.09 4.98 0.17
N ASP A 51 -3.02 5.78 0.21
CA ASP A 51 -2.85 7.04 0.92
C ASP A 51 -2.80 6.93 2.45
N GLY A 52 -3.40 5.92 3.07
CA GLY A 52 -3.45 5.79 4.52
C GLY A 52 -4.37 6.80 5.20
N TYR A 53 -5.52 7.10 4.63
CA TYR A 53 -6.49 8.01 5.27
C TYR A 53 -7.00 7.50 6.60
N TYR A 54 -7.24 8.42 7.56
CA TYR A 54 -7.79 8.11 8.88
C TYR A 54 -9.17 7.44 8.83
N ASN A 55 -9.96 7.68 7.77
CA ASN A 55 -11.23 6.98 7.57
C ASN A 55 -11.09 5.45 7.43
N ASN A 56 -9.91 4.96 7.04
CA ASN A 56 -9.63 3.52 7.01
C ASN A 56 -9.66 2.93 8.44
N TYR A 57 -9.14 3.66 9.43
CA TYR A 57 -9.25 3.30 10.84
C TYR A 57 -10.69 3.36 11.35
N VAL A 58 -11.40 4.44 11.01
CA VAL A 58 -12.77 4.67 11.54
C VAL A 58 -13.79 3.69 10.97
N TYR A 59 -13.67 3.36 9.67
CA TYR A 59 -14.70 2.59 8.97
C TYR A 59 -14.22 1.22 8.47
N ALA A 60 -13.08 1.15 7.78
CA ALA A 60 -12.63 -0.09 7.16
C ALA A 60 -12.11 -1.10 8.19
N TYR A 61 -11.28 -0.65 9.12
CA TYR A 61 -10.70 -1.50 10.16
C TYR A 61 -11.74 -2.30 10.97
N PRO A 62 -12.76 -1.68 11.58
CA PRO A 62 -13.76 -2.44 12.35
C PRO A 62 -14.60 -3.38 11.48
N LEU A 63 -14.88 -3.02 10.23
CA LEU A 63 -15.62 -3.87 9.29
C LEU A 63 -14.84 -5.12 8.91
N LEU A 64 -13.54 -4.98 8.64
CA LEU A 64 -12.63 -6.06 8.31
C LEU A 64 -12.39 -6.97 9.53
N ARG A 65 -12.06 -6.36 10.68
CA ARG A 65 -11.80 -7.07 11.94
C ARG A 65 -12.97 -7.95 12.34
N GLN A 66 -14.19 -7.40 12.29
CA GLN A 66 -15.43 -8.14 12.62
C GLN A 66 -15.65 -9.36 11.72
N ARG A 67 -15.11 -9.35 10.51
CA ARG A 67 -15.23 -10.43 9.51
C ARG A 67 -14.03 -11.38 9.48
N GLY A 68 -13.01 -11.13 10.30
CA GLY A 68 -11.75 -11.87 10.27
C GLY A 68 -10.99 -11.69 8.95
N MET A 69 -11.18 -10.56 8.29
CA MET A 69 -10.52 -10.19 7.03
C MET A 69 -9.34 -9.27 7.27
N ARG A 70 -8.33 -9.34 6.40
CA ARG A 70 -7.14 -8.51 6.40
C ARG A 70 -7.08 -7.65 5.13
N ALA A 71 -6.30 -6.58 5.18
CA ALA A 71 -6.05 -5.72 4.03
C ALA A 71 -4.62 -5.16 4.06
N VAL A 72 -4.19 -4.61 2.94
CA VAL A 72 -2.95 -3.86 2.79
C VAL A 72 -3.28 -2.37 2.78
N VAL A 73 -2.54 -1.56 3.53
CA VAL A 73 -2.66 -0.11 3.52
C VAL A 73 -1.31 0.49 3.15
N SER A 74 -1.26 1.18 2.02
CA SER A 74 -0.05 1.85 1.54
C SER A 74 -0.10 3.32 1.93
N ILE A 75 0.83 3.76 2.80
CA ILE A 75 0.79 5.09 3.39
C ILE A 75 1.68 6.10 2.66
N ILE A 76 1.23 7.35 2.60
CA ILE A 76 2.06 8.50 2.24
C ILE A 76 2.82 8.93 3.50
N GLY A 77 4.13 8.70 3.54
CA GLY A 77 4.94 8.88 4.74
C GLY A 77 4.89 10.30 5.30
N SER A 78 4.98 11.33 4.46
CA SER A 78 4.91 12.73 4.87
C SER A 78 3.57 13.09 5.55
N GLN A 79 2.47 12.51 5.08
CA GLN A 79 1.15 12.73 5.67
C GLN A 79 1.03 12.03 7.03
N THR A 80 1.48 10.79 7.13
CA THR A 80 1.53 10.08 8.41
C THR A 80 2.39 10.83 9.44
N ALA A 81 3.56 11.34 9.06
CA ALA A 81 4.40 12.15 9.93
C ALA A 81 3.69 13.43 10.38
N LEU A 82 3.10 14.18 9.43
CA LEU A 82 2.38 15.41 9.71
C LEU A 82 1.25 15.22 10.74
N PHE A 83 0.41 14.19 10.54
CA PHE A 83 -0.72 13.94 11.44
C PHE A 83 -0.31 13.27 12.76
N THR A 84 0.85 12.62 12.80
CA THR A 84 1.46 12.16 14.05
C THR A 84 1.92 13.34 14.90
N ASP A 85 2.58 14.32 14.29
CA ASP A 85 3.10 15.50 14.98
C ASP A 85 2.00 16.43 15.49
N ASN A 86 0.96 16.68 14.69
CA ASN A 86 -0.12 17.61 15.07
C ASN A 86 -1.26 16.96 15.86
N GLY A 87 -1.34 15.63 15.89
CA GLY A 87 -2.33 14.87 16.63
C GLY A 87 -3.76 14.94 16.07
N GLU A 88 -3.96 15.50 14.88
CA GLU A 88 -5.28 15.67 14.29
C GLU A 88 -5.87 14.36 13.76
N GLU A 89 -7.13 14.10 14.10
CA GLU A 89 -7.89 12.93 13.65
C GLU A 89 -9.25 13.35 13.09
N ASN A 90 -9.36 13.43 11.79
CA ASN A 90 -10.58 13.78 11.09
C ASN A 90 -10.82 12.81 9.92
N ALA A 91 -11.94 12.09 9.92
CA ALA A 91 -12.27 11.09 8.92
C ALA A 91 -12.43 11.64 7.48
N TYR A 92 -12.46 12.95 7.29
CA TYR A 92 -12.63 13.55 5.96
C TYR A 92 -11.30 13.91 5.26
N TRP A 93 -10.24 14.20 6.05
CA TRP A 93 -8.97 14.67 5.45
C TRP A 93 -7.69 14.22 6.15
N SER A 94 -7.75 13.75 7.43
CA SER A 94 -6.55 13.31 8.13
C SER A 94 -6.05 11.96 7.60
N HIS A 95 -4.76 11.73 7.78
CA HIS A 95 -4.13 10.43 7.54
C HIS A 95 -3.88 9.68 8.86
N LEU A 96 -3.59 8.40 8.75
CA LEU A 96 -3.29 7.54 9.89
C LEU A 96 -2.00 7.99 10.58
N ARG A 97 -2.08 8.27 11.87
CA ARG A 97 -0.96 8.54 12.75
C ARG A 97 -0.24 7.25 13.16
N ALA A 98 0.99 7.39 13.63
CA ALA A 98 1.82 6.27 14.10
C ALA A 98 1.09 5.36 15.10
N GLU A 99 0.34 5.93 16.07
CA GLU A 99 -0.40 5.15 17.05
C GLU A 99 -1.49 4.30 16.40
N ARG A 100 -2.22 4.85 15.42
CA ARG A 100 -3.30 4.14 14.73
C ARG A 100 -2.78 3.05 13.83
N LEU A 101 -1.62 3.26 13.20
CA LEU A 101 -0.97 2.21 12.42
C LEU A 101 -0.64 1.01 13.30
N ARG A 102 -0.05 1.21 14.49
CA ARG A 102 0.22 0.13 15.45
C ARG A 102 -1.05 -0.57 15.95
N GLU A 103 -2.11 0.18 16.24
CA GLU A 103 -3.37 -0.38 16.72
C GLU A 103 -4.08 -1.28 15.69
N THR A 104 -3.73 -1.16 14.42
CA THR A 104 -4.40 -1.86 13.31
C THR A 104 -3.61 -3.03 12.74
N GLU A 105 -2.47 -3.39 13.31
CA GLU A 105 -1.59 -4.49 12.84
C GLU A 105 -2.29 -5.86 12.74
N ASP A 106 -3.32 -6.08 13.53
CA ASP A 106 -4.11 -7.31 13.49
C ASP A 106 -4.95 -7.45 12.20
N VAL A 107 -5.15 -6.34 11.47
CA VAL A 107 -5.96 -6.28 10.24
C VAL A 107 -5.17 -5.72 9.07
N PHE A 108 -4.40 -4.64 9.28
CA PHE A 108 -3.71 -3.94 8.21
C PHE A 108 -2.23 -4.34 8.13
N GLU A 109 -1.80 -4.72 6.94
CA GLU A 109 -0.39 -4.78 6.58
C GLU A 109 0.00 -3.45 5.95
N ILE A 110 0.99 -2.76 6.56
CA ILE A 110 1.37 -1.41 6.14
C ILE A 110 2.48 -1.49 5.09
N GLN A 111 2.29 -0.76 3.99
CA GLN A 111 3.20 -0.73 2.85
C GLN A 111 3.50 0.72 2.42
N ASN A 112 4.47 0.89 1.52
CA ASN A 112 5.00 2.18 1.10
C ASN A 112 4.23 2.76 -0.10
N HIS A 113 3.78 4.04 0.02
CA HIS A 113 3.16 4.81 -1.06
C HIS A 113 3.90 6.14 -1.32
N SER A 114 5.23 6.13 -1.24
CA SER A 114 6.13 7.27 -1.27
C SER A 114 6.13 8.13 0.01
N TRP A 115 7.14 8.96 0.14
CA TRP A 115 7.14 10.02 1.15
C TRP A 115 6.30 11.20 0.69
N ASN A 116 6.63 11.77 -0.49
CA ASN A 116 5.98 12.98 -1.00
C ASN A 116 5.82 13.00 -2.54
N LEU A 117 5.82 11.85 -3.21
CA LEU A 117 5.61 11.77 -4.66
C LEU A 117 4.14 11.64 -5.06
N HIS A 118 3.22 11.78 -4.10
CA HIS A 118 1.77 11.77 -4.34
C HIS A 118 1.20 13.20 -4.44
N GLU A 119 1.94 14.12 -5.04
CA GLU A 119 1.50 15.51 -5.23
C GLU A 119 1.11 15.76 -6.69
N TYR A 120 0.14 16.69 -6.87
CA TYR A 120 -0.18 17.21 -8.19
C TYR A 120 0.84 18.28 -8.58
N GLY A 121 1.59 18.05 -9.64
CA GLY A 121 2.64 18.97 -10.07
C GLY A 121 3.24 18.59 -11.42
N GLU A 122 4.45 19.06 -11.67
CA GLU A 122 5.19 18.74 -12.88
C GLU A 122 5.64 17.27 -12.97
N ARG A 123 5.77 16.60 -11.83
CA ARG A 123 6.07 15.17 -11.75
C ARG A 123 4.77 14.39 -11.54
N ARG A 124 4.60 13.34 -12.32
CA ARG A 124 3.49 12.41 -12.11
C ARG A 124 4.00 11.20 -11.30
N GLY A 125 3.69 11.17 -10.02
CA GLY A 125 4.12 10.09 -9.14
C GLY A 125 5.64 9.92 -9.16
N CYS A 126 6.10 8.70 -9.29
CA CYS A 126 7.52 8.36 -9.35
C CYS A 126 8.12 8.35 -10.76
N LEU A 127 7.45 8.88 -11.78
CA LEU A 127 8.06 8.96 -13.11
C LEU A 127 9.18 10.00 -13.18
N ARG A 128 10.22 9.70 -13.95
CA ARG A 128 11.26 10.67 -14.30
C ARG A 128 10.68 11.76 -15.19
N ARG A 129 11.02 13.02 -14.92
CA ARG A 129 10.63 14.15 -15.75
C ARG A 129 11.37 14.13 -17.10
N SER A 130 10.75 14.67 -18.13
CA SER A 130 11.42 14.85 -19.41
C SER A 130 12.66 15.74 -19.25
N GLY A 131 13.82 15.26 -19.73
CA GLY A 131 15.11 15.96 -19.63
C GLY A 131 15.75 15.94 -18.23
N GLU A 132 15.19 15.24 -17.27
CA GLU A 132 15.80 15.06 -15.96
C GLU A 132 16.98 14.08 -16.05
N ASP A 133 18.07 14.42 -15.37
CA ASP A 133 19.24 13.55 -15.27
C ASP A 133 18.91 12.25 -14.52
N GLU A 134 19.37 11.12 -15.06
CA GLU A 134 19.03 9.79 -14.53
C GLU A 134 19.56 9.57 -13.10
N VAL A 135 20.79 10.01 -12.84
CA VAL A 135 21.40 9.84 -11.50
C VAL A 135 20.67 10.68 -10.46
N ARG A 136 20.30 11.91 -10.85
CA ARG A 136 19.51 12.79 -9.98
C ARG A 136 18.11 12.22 -9.70
N TYR A 137 17.48 11.67 -10.72
CA TYR A 137 16.17 11.01 -10.56
C TYR A 137 16.25 9.78 -9.66
N ALA A 138 17.22 8.89 -9.90
CA ALA A 138 17.41 7.69 -9.08
C ALA A 138 17.64 8.06 -7.61
N LYS A 139 18.48 9.08 -7.36
CA LYS A 139 18.70 9.59 -6.00
C LYS A 139 17.41 10.12 -5.37
N LEU A 140 16.61 10.89 -6.11
CA LEU A 140 15.34 11.44 -5.62
C LEU A 140 14.37 10.32 -5.23
N LEU A 141 14.17 9.32 -6.10
CA LEU A 141 13.26 8.22 -5.83
C LEU A 141 13.75 7.38 -4.64
N TYR A 142 15.05 7.12 -4.55
CA TYR A 142 15.65 6.42 -3.42
C TYR A 142 15.39 7.17 -2.10
N GLU A 143 15.75 8.46 -2.03
CA GLU A 143 15.63 9.26 -0.81
C GLU A 143 14.18 9.43 -0.36
N ASP A 144 13.25 9.62 -1.28
CA ASP A 144 11.81 9.71 -0.99
C ASP A 144 11.27 8.38 -0.44
N THR A 145 11.59 7.28 -1.11
CA THR A 145 11.14 5.95 -0.72
C THR A 145 11.71 5.55 0.65
N GLU A 146 13.00 5.78 0.87
CA GLU A 146 13.71 5.45 2.11
C GLU A 146 13.15 6.19 3.32
N GLN A 147 12.72 7.44 3.19
CA GLN A 147 12.09 8.18 4.28
C GLN A 147 10.83 7.50 4.80
N THR A 148 9.99 6.95 3.91
CA THR A 148 8.80 6.22 4.33
C THR A 148 9.14 4.86 4.95
N GLN A 149 10.17 4.16 4.44
CA GLN A 149 10.67 2.92 5.05
C GLN A 149 11.11 3.18 6.49
N GLN A 150 11.97 4.18 6.70
CA GLN A 150 12.48 4.56 8.01
C GLN A 150 11.35 4.96 8.97
N LEU A 151 10.40 5.77 8.52
CA LEU A 151 9.24 6.13 9.35
C LEU A 151 8.47 4.89 9.82
N ILE A 152 8.19 3.94 8.95
CA ILE A 152 7.43 2.74 9.30
C ILE A 152 8.22 1.88 10.31
N GLU A 153 9.53 1.74 10.13
CA GLU A 153 10.41 1.03 11.06
C GLU A 153 10.51 1.75 12.43
N GLU A 154 10.63 3.08 12.45
CA GLU A 154 10.63 3.89 13.68
C GLU A 154 9.29 3.79 14.45
N ILE A 155 8.17 3.63 13.75
CA ILE A 155 6.87 3.33 14.35
C ILE A 155 6.87 1.96 15.04
N GLY A 156 7.81 1.08 14.70
CA GLY A 156 7.93 -0.28 15.22
C GLY A 156 7.17 -1.32 14.41
N LEU A 157 6.76 -0.97 13.19
CA LEU A 157 6.09 -1.87 12.26
C LEU A 157 7.13 -2.60 11.39
N PRO A 158 6.77 -3.75 10.81
CA PRO A 158 7.64 -4.44 9.88
C PRO A 158 7.96 -3.57 8.65
N ALA A 159 9.21 -3.67 8.18
CA ALA A 159 9.65 -2.99 6.98
C ALA A 159 8.73 -3.33 5.79
N PRO A 160 8.28 -2.32 5.02
CA PRO A 160 7.51 -2.56 3.81
C PRO A 160 8.28 -3.36 2.76
N GLU A 161 7.63 -4.34 2.19
CA GLU A 161 8.18 -5.18 1.12
C GLU A 161 7.51 -4.90 -0.23
N CYS A 162 6.48 -4.03 -0.23
CA CYS A 162 5.75 -3.61 -1.42
C CYS A 162 5.77 -2.09 -1.58
N TYR A 163 5.92 -1.65 -2.82
CA TYR A 163 5.75 -0.25 -3.20
C TYR A 163 4.50 -0.07 -4.05
N THR A 164 3.57 0.75 -3.59
CA THR A 164 2.38 1.13 -4.36
C THR A 164 2.67 2.42 -5.12
N TYR A 165 2.58 2.37 -6.44
CA TYR A 165 2.92 3.53 -7.28
C TYR A 165 1.88 4.66 -7.15
N PRO A 166 2.28 5.87 -6.70
CA PRO A 166 1.40 7.04 -6.75
C PRO A 166 0.81 7.24 -8.14
N PHE A 167 -0.52 7.38 -8.22
CA PHE A 167 -1.29 7.49 -9.47
C PHE A 167 -1.16 6.27 -10.42
N GLY A 168 -0.62 5.14 -9.96
CA GLY A 168 -0.25 4.02 -10.82
C GLY A 168 0.85 4.34 -11.82
N ALA A 169 1.60 5.43 -11.59
CA ALA A 169 2.60 5.93 -12.52
C ALA A 169 3.92 5.17 -12.35
N CYS A 170 4.10 4.09 -13.08
CA CYS A 170 5.29 3.23 -13.10
C CYS A 170 6.06 3.32 -14.41
N SER A 171 7.33 2.94 -14.37
CA SER A 171 8.21 2.76 -15.52
C SER A 171 9.25 1.66 -15.21
N GLU A 172 9.82 1.06 -16.25
CA GLU A 172 10.92 0.09 -16.08
C GLU A 172 12.08 0.65 -15.24
N GLU A 173 12.33 1.95 -15.36
CA GLU A 173 13.38 2.64 -14.61
C GLU A 173 13.02 2.75 -13.10
N SER A 174 11.79 3.16 -12.76
CA SER A 174 11.33 3.20 -11.36
C SER A 174 11.28 1.81 -10.74
N GLU A 175 10.80 0.82 -11.47
CA GLU A 175 10.75 -0.57 -11.02
C GLU A 175 12.15 -1.12 -10.72
N ARG A 176 13.13 -0.90 -11.62
CA ARG A 176 14.51 -1.31 -11.40
C ARG A 176 15.08 -0.72 -10.11
N ILE A 177 14.88 0.58 -9.87
CA ILE A 177 15.37 1.25 -8.66
C ILE A 177 14.73 0.65 -7.40
N LEU A 178 13.42 0.43 -7.40
CA LEU A 178 12.71 -0.16 -6.27
C LEU A 178 13.16 -1.61 -5.98
N ARG A 179 13.41 -2.39 -7.03
CA ARG A 179 14.00 -3.74 -6.89
C ARG A 179 15.41 -3.70 -6.28
N GLU A 180 16.24 -2.75 -6.72
CA GLU A 180 17.58 -2.53 -6.14
C GLU A 180 17.51 -2.10 -4.67
N MET A 181 16.45 -1.41 -4.25
CA MET A 181 16.15 -1.09 -2.84
C MET A 181 15.63 -2.28 -2.03
N GLY A 182 15.32 -3.41 -2.66
CA GLY A 182 14.89 -4.64 -1.99
C GLY A 182 13.38 -4.83 -1.91
N PHE A 183 12.58 -4.02 -2.58
CA PHE A 183 11.14 -4.30 -2.69
C PHE A 183 10.90 -5.61 -3.46
N LEU A 184 9.94 -6.39 -2.99
CA LEU A 184 9.62 -7.73 -3.48
C LEU A 184 8.29 -7.78 -4.23
N CYS A 185 7.54 -6.67 -4.21
CA CYS A 185 6.23 -6.53 -4.84
C CYS A 185 6.00 -5.07 -5.23
N THR A 186 5.27 -4.84 -6.29
CA THR A 186 4.74 -3.50 -6.63
C THR A 186 3.26 -3.56 -6.93
N LEU A 187 2.55 -2.46 -6.67
CA LEU A 187 1.13 -2.30 -6.98
C LEU A 187 0.90 -1.09 -7.88
N GLY A 188 0.24 -1.32 -9.00
CA GLY A 188 -0.22 -0.29 -9.94
C GLY A 188 -1.72 -0.05 -9.85
N CYS A 189 -2.27 0.68 -10.85
CA CYS A 189 -3.69 1.01 -10.95
C CYS A 189 -4.36 0.45 -12.22
N GLU A 190 -3.78 -0.53 -12.86
CA GLU A 190 -4.37 -1.13 -14.07
C GLU A 190 -5.54 -2.04 -13.71
N GLU A 191 -6.66 -1.88 -14.42
CA GLU A 191 -7.89 -2.65 -14.19
C GLU A 191 -7.83 -4.01 -14.88
N HIS A 192 -7.32 -5.03 -14.22
CA HIS A 192 -7.29 -6.42 -14.71
C HIS A 192 -7.29 -7.44 -13.57
N ILE A 193 -7.50 -8.72 -13.91
CA ILE A 193 -7.32 -9.83 -12.97
C ILE A 193 -5.83 -10.15 -12.91
N ASN A 194 -5.23 -10.03 -11.73
CA ASN A 194 -3.83 -10.38 -11.53
C ASN A 194 -3.65 -11.91 -11.56
N THR A 195 -2.60 -12.34 -12.22
CA THR A 195 -2.18 -13.74 -12.23
C THR A 195 -0.86 -13.88 -11.50
N VAL A 196 -0.92 -14.35 -10.26
CA VAL A 196 0.27 -14.62 -9.45
C VAL A 196 0.68 -16.08 -9.65
N THR A 197 1.91 -16.30 -10.08
CA THR A 197 2.50 -17.63 -10.28
C THR A 197 3.48 -17.96 -9.15
N ARG A 198 4.18 -19.12 -9.25
CA ARG A 198 5.30 -19.44 -8.34
C ARG A 198 6.59 -18.68 -8.68
N ASP A 199 6.57 -17.86 -9.72
CA ASP A 199 7.68 -17.00 -10.09
C ASP A 199 7.58 -15.67 -9.33
N PRO A 200 8.58 -15.27 -8.55
CA PRO A 200 8.62 -13.97 -7.88
C PRO A 200 8.45 -12.77 -8.84
N GLU A 201 8.84 -12.91 -10.10
CA GLU A 201 8.65 -11.87 -11.13
C GLU A 201 7.17 -11.54 -11.38
N SER A 202 6.25 -12.42 -11.02
CA SER A 202 4.80 -12.17 -11.14
C SER A 202 4.24 -11.17 -10.11
N LEU A 203 5.09 -10.64 -9.23
CA LEU A 203 4.72 -9.63 -8.22
C LEU A 203 5.08 -8.19 -8.62
N TYR A 204 5.57 -7.99 -9.86
CA TYR A 204 5.96 -6.67 -10.38
C TYR A 204 5.13 -6.25 -11.58
#